data_7656b672c2634fe9218d1624fc86f979
#
_entry.id   7656b672c2634fe9218d1624fc86f979
#
_cell.length_a   1.000
_cell.length_b   1.000
_cell.length_c   1.000
_cell.angle_alpha   90.00
_cell.angle_beta   90.00
_cell.angle_gamma   90.00
#
_symmetry.space_group_name_H-M   'P 1'
#
loop_
_entity.id
_entity.type
_entity.pdbx_description
1 polymer ?
#
loop_
_entity_poly.entity_id
_entity_poly.type
_entity_poly.pdbx_seq_one_letter_code
_entity_poly.pdbx_strand_id
1 'polypeptide(L)'
;MYKIAICDDEDALIAELKNGLERYAAETEREFCCFAYHDGEELLQAYQPDYDLIFMDIKMEKLDGLKTAERIRGMDSTVGLIFLTSLKQYVWKGYEYGAVNYLLKPVRYSVLKMELDRYFARYQGKDEPCLHFAGESGKYRVPYKDIRYAETDRRNVLLHFGNRGQVIYKNMKEVSALLCARPQFARCHQSFVVNLSFIKGIEGLEAILTTGEHIPISQPRRKDFMVRMADYWGDML
;
A
#
# COMPACT_ATOMS: atom_id res chain seq x y z
N MET A 1 18.17 -5.71 4.27
CA MET A 1 18.15 -4.44 5.06
C MET A 1 16.75 -3.87 5.01
N TYR A 2 16.10 -3.68 6.16
CA TYR A 2 14.74 -3.13 6.29
C TYR A 2 14.81 -1.63 6.57
N LYS A 3 13.93 -0.85 5.93
CA LYS A 3 13.82 0.59 6.15
C LYS A 3 12.72 0.90 7.15
N ILE A 4 13.08 1.47 8.28
CA ILE A 4 12.15 1.80 9.36
C ILE A 4 12.11 3.32 9.56
N ALA A 5 10.92 3.91 9.53
CA ALA A 5 10.70 5.29 9.94
C ALA A 5 10.22 5.34 11.39
N ILE A 6 10.70 6.33 12.13
CA ILE A 6 10.23 6.67 13.49
C ILE A 6 9.78 8.13 13.43
N CYS A 7 8.51 8.38 13.67
CA CYS A 7 7.91 9.71 13.65
C CYS A 7 7.34 10.03 15.03
N ASP A 8 8.02 10.90 15.76
CA ASP A 8 7.70 11.29 17.12
C ASP A 8 8.36 12.64 17.43
N ASP A 9 7.70 13.54 18.13
CA ASP A 9 8.24 14.85 18.50
C ASP A 9 9.18 14.83 19.72
N GLU A 10 9.29 13.66 20.38
CA GLU A 10 10.17 13.43 21.53
C GLU A 10 11.48 12.76 21.12
N ASP A 11 12.61 13.49 21.05
CA ASP A 11 13.94 12.95 20.77
C ASP A 11 14.34 11.77 21.65
N ALA A 12 13.95 11.82 22.93
CA ALA A 12 14.25 10.76 23.88
C ALA A 12 13.60 9.43 23.48
N LEU A 13 12.36 9.47 22.99
CA LEU A 13 11.67 8.27 22.53
C LEU A 13 12.24 7.75 21.20
N ILE A 14 12.58 8.65 20.28
CA ILE A 14 13.27 8.28 19.04
C ILE A 14 14.56 7.52 19.35
N ALA A 15 15.36 8.02 20.31
CA ALA A 15 16.59 7.37 20.74
C ALA A 15 16.33 6.00 21.40
N GLU A 16 15.31 5.91 22.27
CA GLU A 16 14.93 4.64 22.92
C GLU A 16 14.51 3.59 21.89
N LEU A 17 13.70 3.95 20.91
CA LEU A 17 13.28 3.06 19.82
C LEU A 17 14.45 2.62 18.94
N LYS A 18 15.34 3.55 18.56
CA LYS A 18 16.55 3.21 17.80
C LYS A 18 17.41 2.20 18.54
N ASN A 19 17.69 2.43 19.83
CA ASN A 19 18.45 1.49 20.67
C ASN A 19 17.74 0.12 20.75
N GLY A 20 16.41 0.11 20.88
CA GLY A 20 15.64 -1.12 20.88
C GLY A 20 15.71 -1.88 19.54
N LEU A 21 15.67 -1.16 18.42
CA LEU A 21 15.81 -1.75 17.08
C LEU A 21 17.22 -2.28 16.83
N GLU A 22 18.27 -1.57 17.26
CA GLU A 22 19.66 -2.04 17.18
C GLU A 22 19.88 -3.32 17.99
N ARG A 23 19.33 -3.36 19.21
CA ARG A 23 19.34 -4.57 20.02
C ARG A 23 18.64 -5.73 19.36
N TYR A 24 17.45 -5.50 18.80
CA TYR A 24 16.68 -6.52 18.08
C TYR A 24 17.42 -7.00 16.83
N ALA A 25 18.09 -6.09 16.10
CA ALA A 25 18.93 -6.41 14.96
C ALA A 25 20.02 -7.40 15.32
N ALA A 26 20.74 -7.11 16.42
CA ALA A 26 21.80 -7.98 16.94
C ALA A 26 21.29 -9.37 17.39
N GLU A 27 20.08 -9.44 17.98
CA GLU A 27 19.48 -10.70 18.43
C GLU A 27 18.92 -11.56 17.27
N THR A 28 18.61 -10.97 16.09
CA THR A 28 17.91 -11.66 14.99
C THR A 28 18.69 -11.70 13.68
N GLU A 29 19.93 -11.20 13.67
CA GLU A 29 20.76 -11.07 12.46
C GLU A 29 20.09 -10.28 11.32
N ARG A 30 19.17 -9.37 11.67
CA ARG A 30 18.50 -8.49 10.72
C ARG A 30 19.23 -7.16 10.61
N GLU A 31 19.18 -6.55 9.44
CA GLU A 31 19.74 -5.23 9.20
C GLU A 31 18.61 -4.19 9.08
N PHE A 32 18.71 -3.12 9.86
CA PHE A 32 17.78 -1.99 9.84
C PHE A 32 18.46 -0.70 9.43
N CYS A 33 17.77 0.10 8.61
CA CYS A 33 18.11 1.48 8.34
C CYS A 33 16.97 2.36 8.92
N CYS A 34 17.28 3.12 9.99
CA CYS A 34 16.29 3.89 10.73
C CYS A 34 16.35 5.37 10.34
N PHE A 35 15.18 5.94 9.99
CA PHE A 35 14.98 7.35 9.68
C PHE A 35 14.10 7.97 10.77
N ALA A 36 14.49 9.15 11.28
CA ALA A 36 13.74 9.86 12.29
C ALA A 36 13.06 11.10 11.71
N TYR A 37 11.85 11.37 12.16
CA TYR A 37 11.03 12.52 11.79
C TYR A 37 10.35 13.05 13.05
N HIS A 38 10.25 14.37 13.19
CA HIS A 38 9.73 15.00 14.38
C HIS A 38 8.26 15.43 14.24
N ASP A 39 7.70 15.32 13.04
CA ASP A 39 6.27 15.54 12.81
C ASP A 39 5.80 14.82 11.53
N GLY A 40 4.47 14.74 11.39
CA GLY A 40 3.86 14.05 10.24
C GLY A 40 4.09 14.77 8.90
N GLU A 41 4.29 16.09 8.90
CA GLU A 41 4.57 16.84 7.67
C GLU A 41 5.98 16.55 7.16
N GLU A 42 6.96 16.52 8.07
CA GLU A 42 8.34 16.16 7.73
C GLU A 42 8.42 14.74 7.12
N LEU A 43 7.76 13.78 7.77
CA LEU A 43 7.68 12.42 7.23
C LEU A 43 7.02 12.40 5.85
N LEU A 44 5.89 13.08 5.64
CA LEU A 44 5.17 13.07 4.37
C LEU A 44 5.97 13.73 3.24
N GLN A 45 6.70 14.82 3.51
CA GLN A 45 7.58 15.48 2.54
C GLN A 45 8.73 14.57 2.09
N ALA A 46 9.30 13.81 3.03
CA ALA A 46 10.40 12.88 2.76
C ALA A 46 9.92 11.49 2.32
N TYR A 47 8.61 11.21 2.37
CA TYR A 47 8.07 9.87 2.18
C TYR A 47 8.44 9.26 0.84
N GLN A 48 9.01 8.08 0.91
CA GLN A 48 9.22 7.19 -0.24
C GLN A 48 8.47 5.88 0.06
N PRO A 49 7.74 5.30 -0.91
CA PRO A 49 6.98 4.06 -0.70
C PRO A 49 7.91 2.83 -0.72
N ASP A 50 8.99 2.90 0.04
CA ASP A 50 10.00 1.86 0.22
C ASP A 50 10.32 1.59 1.69
N TYR A 51 9.61 2.23 2.60
CA TYR A 51 9.62 1.87 4.01
C TYR A 51 8.95 0.51 4.21
N ASP A 52 9.53 -0.27 5.12
CA ASP A 52 8.96 -1.56 5.53
C ASP A 52 8.03 -1.36 6.73
N LEU A 53 8.43 -0.54 7.70
CA LEU A 53 7.69 -0.29 8.92
C LEU A 53 7.81 1.18 9.35
N ILE A 54 6.73 1.73 9.90
CA ILE A 54 6.70 3.07 10.49
C ILE A 54 6.19 2.96 11.92
N PHE A 55 6.99 3.46 12.87
CA PHE A 55 6.52 3.81 14.21
C PHE A 55 6.03 5.23 14.19
N MET A 56 4.79 5.47 14.61
CA MET A 56 4.11 6.74 14.48
C MET A 56 3.51 7.17 15.81
N ASP A 57 3.99 8.25 16.39
CA ASP A 57 3.24 8.84 17.51
C ASP A 57 1.90 9.39 17.05
N ILE A 58 0.87 9.18 17.87
CA ILE A 58 -0.47 9.69 17.58
C ILE A 58 -0.52 11.20 17.85
N LYS A 59 0.10 11.66 18.94
CA LYS A 59 0.03 13.06 19.38
C LYS A 59 1.30 13.81 19.04
N MET A 60 1.29 14.53 17.94
CA MET A 60 2.34 15.46 17.55
C MET A 60 1.76 16.88 17.37
N GLU A 61 2.58 17.92 17.60
CA GLU A 61 2.10 19.31 17.62
C GLU A 61 1.52 19.80 16.29
N LYS A 62 2.17 19.50 15.15
CA LYS A 62 1.74 20.02 13.84
C LYS A 62 0.69 19.13 13.18
N LEU A 63 1.09 17.98 12.64
CA LEU A 63 0.19 17.03 12.02
C LEU A 63 0.15 15.75 12.86
N ASP A 64 -1.03 15.41 13.39
CA ASP A 64 -1.20 14.20 14.20
C ASP A 64 -0.94 12.91 13.41
N GLY A 65 -0.54 11.86 14.13
CA GLY A 65 -0.15 10.59 13.52
C GLY A 65 -1.28 9.88 12.79
N LEU A 66 -2.54 10.04 13.19
CA LEU A 66 -3.67 9.41 12.52
C LEU A 66 -3.91 10.02 11.14
N LYS A 67 -3.87 11.35 11.03
CA LYS A 67 -3.98 12.05 9.74
C LYS A 67 -2.77 11.77 8.84
N THR A 68 -1.58 11.67 9.44
CA THR A 68 -0.37 11.28 8.71
C THR A 68 -0.52 9.88 8.14
N ALA A 69 -0.97 8.92 8.95
CA ALA A 69 -1.23 7.54 8.53
C ALA A 69 -2.28 7.45 7.42
N GLU A 70 -3.36 8.24 7.50
CA GLU A 70 -4.37 8.31 6.45
C GLU A 70 -3.78 8.73 5.11
N ARG A 71 -2.94 9.78 5.09
CA ARG A 71 -2.25 10.23 3.88
C ARG A 71 -1.27 9.18 3.37
N ILE A 72 -0.50 8.52 4.24
CA ILE A 72 0.39 7.41 3.87
C ILE A 72 -0.43 6.27 3.25
N ARG A 73 -1.54 5.86 3.86
CA ARG A 73 -2.42 4.82 3.31
C ARG A 73 -3.01 5.20 1.95
N GLY A 74 -3.15 6.50 1.67
CA GLY A 74 -3.50 7.02 0.33
C GLY A 74 -2.43 6.74 -0.72
N MET A 75 -1.15 6.61 -0.34
CA MET A 75 -0.01 6.43 -1.23
C MET A 75 0.55 5.00 -1.18
N ASP A 76 0.54 4.38 0.00
CA ASP A 76 1.08 3.05 0.25
C ASP A 76 0.18 2.27 1.23
N SER A 77 -0.52 1.27 0.71
CA SER A 77 -1.37 0.39 1.51
C SER A 77 -0.60 -0.72 2.22
N THR A 78 0.69 -0.92 1.89
CA THR A 78 1.47 -2.09 2.29
C THR A 78 2.45 -1.85 3.43
N VAL A 79 2.92 -0.61 3.62
CA VAL A 79 3.87 -0.29 4.69
C VAL A 79 3.27 -0.66 6.06
N GLY A 80 4.06 -1.31 6.92
CA GLY A 80 3.65 -1.57 8.30
C GLY A 80 3.48 -0.26 9.07
N LEU A 81 2.41 -0.15 9.87
CA LEU A 81 2.20 0.98 10.79
C LEU A 81 2.02 0.45 12.20
N ILE A 82 2.86 0.91 13.12
CA ILE A 82 2.70 0.69 14.55
C ILE A 82 2.58 2.05 15.21
N PHE A 83 1.43 2.30 15.84
CA PHE A 83 1.22 3.55 16.55
C PHE A 83 1.84 3.51 17.95
N LEU A 84 2.38 4.65 18.35
CA LEU A 84 2.88 4.93 19.70
C LEU A 84 1.87 5.83 20.39
N THR A 85 1.54 5.56 21.65
CA THR A 85 0.57 6.40 22.35
C THR A 85 0.69 6.30 23.86
N SER A 86 0.48 7.40 24.55
CA SER A 86 0.32 7.43 26.01
C SER A 86 -1.13 7.13 26.44
N LEU A 87 -2.08 7.08 25.51
CA LEU A 87 -3.51 7.04 25.82
C LEU A 87 -4.17 5.76 25.32
N LYS A 88 -4.62 4.91 26.24
CA LYS A 88 -5.30 3.63 25.95
C LYS A 88 -6.56 3.78 25.07
N GLN A 89 -7.21 4.92 25.09
CA GLN A 89 -8.44 5.17 24.34
C GLN A 89 -8.25 5.21 22.81
N TYR A 90 -7.03 5.42 22.31
CA TYR A 90 -6.76 5.44 20.88
C TYR A 90 -6.56 4.06 20.26
N VAL A 91 -6.38 3.01 21.08
CA VAL A 91 -6.20 1.63 20.60
C VAL A 91 -7.36 1.17 19.72
N TRP A 92 -8.59 1.66 19.96
CA TRP A 92 -9.79 1.30 19.19
C TRP A 92 -9.91 2.02 17.83
N LYS A 93 -9.37 3.22 17.69
CA LYS A 93 -9.49 4.02 16.46
C LYS A 93 -8.59 3.55 15.32
N GLY A 94 -7.56 2.84 15.59
CA GLY A 94 -6.56 2.56 14.58
C GLY A 94 -6.81 1.33 13.72
N TYR A 95 -7.79 0.53 14.05
CA TYR A 95 -8.28 -0.49 13.12
C TYR A 95 -8.78 0.13 11.80
N GLU A 96 -9.26 1.39 11.84
CA GLU A 96 -9.73 2.13 10.66
C GLU A 96 -8.59 2.46 9.68
N TYR A 97 -7.35 2.57 10.17
CA TYR A 97 -6.17 2.96 9.37
C TYR A 97 -5.28 1.77 8.97
N GLY A 98 -5.75 0.53 9.18
CA GLY A 98 -4.99 -0.67 8.85
C GLY A 98 -3.65 -0.74 9.59
N ALA A 99 -3.60 -0.26 10.85
CA ALA A 99 -2.42 -0.38 11.70
C ALA A 99 -2.15 -1.85 12.03
N VAL A 100 -0.87 -2.21 12.06
CA VAL A 100 -0.42 -3.53 12.49
C VAL A 100 -0.70 -3.70 13.98
N ASN A 101 -0.36 -2.68 14.79
CA ASN A 101 -0.60 -2.67 16.24
C ASN A 101 -0.36 -1.29 16.87
N TYR A 102 -0.50 -1.23 18.22
CA TYR A 102 -0.28 -0.09 19.11
C TYR A 102 0.70 -0.45 20.20
N LEU A 103 1.64 0.44 20.46
CA LEU A 103 2.54 0.37 21.60
C LEU A 103 2.25 1.51 22.58
N LEU A 104 2.09 1.17 23.85
CA LEU A 104 1.93 2.19 24.90
C LEU A 104 3.30 2.74 25.31
N LYS A 105 3.42 4.06 25.36
CA LYS A 105 4.57 4.77 25.94
C LYS A 105 4.58 4.59 27.48
N PRO A 106 5.74 4.36 28.14
CA PRO A 106 7.05 4.10 27.56
C PRO A 106 7.16 2.70 26.93
N VAL A 107 7.88 2.59 25.81
CA VAL A 107 7.97 1.37 25.01
C VAL A 107 9.03 0.43 25.59
N ARG A 108 8.61 -0.54 26.39
CA ARG A 108 9.54 -1.54 26.94
C ARG A 108 10.08 -2.45 25.84
N TYR A 109 11.38 -2.74 25.87
CA TYR A 109 12.03 -3.60 24.86
C TYR A 109 11.33 -4.95 24.66
N SER A 110 10.87 -5.60 25.75
CA SER A 110 10.17 -6.89 25.63
C SER A 110 8.89 -6.79 24.81
N VAL A 111 8.17 -5.67 24.89
CA VAL A 111 6.96 -5.41 24.14
C VAL A 111 7.31 -5.06 22.68
N LEU A 112 8.31 -4.21 22.48
CA LEU A 112 8.82 -3.90 21.13
C LEU A 112 9.26 -5.17 20.41
N LYS A 113 10.07 -6.02 21.07
CA LYS A 113 10.53 -7.30 20.51
C LYS A 113 9.37 -8.20 20.11
N MET A 114 8.38 -8.38 20.99
CA MET A 114 7.21 -9.21 20.71
C MET A 114 6.45 -8.70 19.46
N GLU A 115 6.30 -7.38 19.32
CA GLU A 115 5.59 -6.81 18.16
C GLU A 115 6.42 -6.90 16.87
N LEU A 116 7.74 -6.73 16.94
CA LEU A 116 8.62 -6.95 15.80
C LEU A 116 8.63 -8.42 15.37
N ASP A 117 8.71 -9.36 16.32
CA ASP A 117 8.64 -10.81 16.03
C ASP A 117 7.31 -11.14 15.33
N ARG A 118 6.20 -10.58 15.82
CA ARG A 118 4.86 -10.76 15.24
C ARG A 118 4.74 -10.14 13.86
N TYR A 119 5.29 -8.93 13.69
CA TYR A 119 5.34 -8.25 12.41
C TYR A 119 6.12 -9.05 11.38
N PHE A 120 7.37 -9.42 11.69
CA PHE A 120 8.24 -10.12 10.75
C PHE A 120 7.80 -11.57 10.48
N ALA A 121 7.08 -12.22 11.40
CA ALA A 121 6.45 -13.53 11.15
C ALA A 121 5.33 -13.44 10.10
N ARG A 122 4.64 -12.31 10.01
CA ARG A 122 3.55 -12.06 9.04
C ARG A 122 4.00 -11.24 7.83
N TYR A 123 5.17 -10.64 7.92
CA TYR A 123 5.69 -9.74 6.90
C TYR A 123 6.06 -10.54 5.66
N GLN A 124 5.21 -10.48 4.65
CA GLN A 124 5.51 -11.02 3.32
C GLN A 124 6.33 -10.03 2.47
N GLY A 125 6.73 -8.92 3.05
CA GLY A 125 7.73 -7.96 2.61
C GLY A 125 7.57 -7.40 1.21
N LYS A 126 8.72 -7.05 0.65
CA LYS A 126 8.89 -6.54 -0.72
C LYS A 126 8.55 -7.57 -1.80
N ASP A 127 8.22 -8.82 -1.42
CA ASP A 127 7.94 -9.91 -2.36
C ASP A 127 6.55 -9.79 -3.00
N GLU A 128 5.65 -8.98 -2.44
CA GLU A 128 4.37 -8.73 -3.09
C GLU A 128 4.57 -7.78 -4.30
N PRO A 129 4.30 -8.24 -5.52
CA PRO A 129 4.48 -7.43 -6.70
C PRO A 129 3.59 -6.19 -6.66
N CYS A 130 4.20 -5.00 -6.73
CA CYS A 130 3.51 -3.71 -6.66
C CYS A 130 3.76 -2.89 -7.93
N LEU A 131 2.77 -2.06 -8.29
CA LEU A 131 2.92 -0.99 -9.25
C LEU A 131 3.43 0.26 -8.52
N HIS A 132 4.58 0.79 -8.97
CA HIS A 132 5.12 2.06 -8.48
C HIS A 132 4.87 3.16 -9.52
N PHE A 133 4.32 4.29 -9.10
CA PHE A 133 4.10 5.43 -9.99
C PHE A 133 4.10 6.75 -9.24
N ALA A 134 4.33 7.84 -9.98
CA ALA A 134 4.12 9.19 -9.50
C ALA A 134 2.68 9.62 -9.79
N GLY A 135 2.00 10.17 -8.80
CA GLY A 135 0.67 10.75 -8.90
C GLY A 135 0.65 12.17 -8.36
N GLU A 136 -0.53 12.74 -8.24
CA GLU A 136 -0.73 14.15 -7.88
C GLU A 136 -0.16 14.51 -6.50
N SER A 137 -0.30 13.62 -5.53
CA SER A 137 0.10 13.85 -4.14
C SER A 137 1.44 13.18 -3.76
N GLY A 138 2.20 12.65 -4.73
CA GLY A 138 3.48 12.01 -4.46
C GLY A 138 3.71 10.71 -5.20
N LYS A 139 4.55 9.84 -4.61
CA LYS A 139 4.83 8.51 -5.14
C LYS A 139 3.91 7.48 -4.49
N TYR A 140 3.43 6.56 -5.29
CA TYR A 140 2.49 5.51 -4.89
C TYR A 140 3.11 4.13 -5.04
N ARG A 141 2.80 3.25 -4.09
CA ARG A 141 3.06 1.81 -4.14
C ARG A 141 1.74 1.08 -3.95
N VAL A 142 1.28 0.41 -5.01
CA VAL A 142 -0.03 -0.28 -5.02
C VAL A 142 0.18 -1.73 -5.41
N PRO A 143 -0.19 -2.71 -4.54
CA PRO A 143 -0.13 -4.12 -4.90
C PRO A 143 -1.00 -4.40 -6.13
N TYR A 144 -0.48 -5.19 -7.07
CA TYR A 144 -1.27 -5.54 -8.27
C TYR A 144 -2.59 -6.23 -7.94
N LYS A 145 -2.65 -6.98 -6.86
CA LYS A 145 -3.89 -7.64 -6.40
C LYS A 145 -4.99 -6.65 -6.01
N ASP A 146 -4.64 -5.44 -5.56
CA ASP A 146 -5.59 -4.42 -5.11
C ASP A 146 -6.09 -3.55 -6.27
N ILE A 147 -5.42 -3.61 -7.43
CA ILE A 147 -5.82 -2.84 -8.63
C ILE A 147 -7.00 -3.55 -9.28
N ARG A 148 -8.14 -2.87 -9.39
CA ARG A 148 -9.36 -3.36 -10.02
C ARG A 148 -9.35 -3.16 -11.52
N TYR A 149 -9.13 -1.91 -11.94
CA TYR A 149 -9.03 -1.54 -13.34
C TYR A 149 -8.32 -0.21 -13.52
N ALA A 150 -7.95 0.10 -14.75
CA ALA A 150 -7.44 1.40 -15.17
C ALA A 150 -8.27 1.92 -16.32
N GLU A 151 -8.58 3.21 -16.31
CA GLU A 151 -9.32 3.88 -17.38
C GLU A 151 -8.61 5.14 -17.87
N THR A 152 -8.86 5.50 -19.11
CA THR A 152 -8.34 6.75 -19.69
C THR A 152 -9.08 7.94 -19.09
N ASP A 153 -8.32 8.84 -18.47
CA ASP A 153 -8.78 10.16 -18.07
C ASP A 153 -8.04 11.24 -18.88
N ARG A 154 -8.69 11.76 -19.90
CA ARG A 154 -8.12 12.74 -20.85
C ARG A 154 -6.83 12.21 -21.49
N ARG A 155 -5.66 12.75 -21.11
CA ARG A 155 -4.33 12.33 -21.56
C ARG A 155 -3.63 11.37 -20.61
N ASN A 156 -4.19 11.19 -19.43
CA ASN A 156 -3.66 10.37 -18.33
C ASN A 156 -4.49 9.10 -18.15
N VAL A 157 -4.15 8.34 -17.14
CA VAL A 157 -4.89 7.14 -16.73
C VAL A 157 -5.32 7.29 -15.28
N LEU A 158 -6.59 7.06 -14.99
CA LEU A 158 -7.11 6.90 -13.65
C LEU A 158 -7.03 5.42 -13.27
N LEU A 159 -6.24 5.12 -12.23
CA LEU A 159 -6.09 3.78 -11.67
C LEU A 159 -7.06 3.62 -10.50
N HIS A 160 -7.90 2.58 -10.54
CA HIS A 160 -8.83 2.23 -9.47
C HIS A 160 -8.31 1.08 -8.64
N PHE A 161 -8.13 1.30 -7.33
CA PHE A 161 -7.66 0.29 -6.37
C PHE A 161 -8.30 0.50 -4.98
N GLY A 162 -8.61 -0.59 -4.29
CA GLY A 162 -9.42 -0.52 -3.08
C GLY A 162 -10.70 0.29 -3.32
N ASN A 163 -10.99 1.29 -2.49
CA ASN A 163 -12.12 2.21 -2.67
C ASN A 163 -11.68 3.59 -3.22
N ARG A 164 -10.54 3.65 -3.92
CA ARG A 164 -9.89 4.90 -4.36
C ARG A 164 -9.60 4.88 -5.85
N GLY A 165 -9.44 6.09 -6.41
CA GLY A 165 -8.89 6.32 -7.74
C GLY A 165 -7.71 7.29 -7.67
N GLN A 166 -6.66 7.04 -8.45
CA GLN A 166 -5.50 7.92 -8.53
C GLN A 166 -5.04 8.11 -9.97
N VAL A 167 -4.79 9.36 -10.34
CA VAL A 167 -4.28 9.69 -11.68
C VAL A 167 -2.81 9.32 -11.80
N ILE A 168 -2.49 8.56 -12.84
CA ILE A 168 -1.12 8.27 -13.28
C ILE A 168 -0.81 9.15 -14.49
N TYR A 169 0.27 9.93 -14.43
CA TYR A 169 0.72 10.79 -15.53
C TYR A 169 1.42 9.99 -16.64
N LYS A 170 0.69 9.02 -17.19
CA LYS A 170 1.07 8.16 -18.32
C LYS A 170 -0.14 7.93 -19.21
N ASN A 171 0.11 7.65 -20.48
CA ASN A 171 -0.96 7.28 -21.40
C ASN A 171 -1.39 5.81 -21.23
N MET A 172 -2.57 5.46 -21.74
CA MET A 172 -3.13 4.10 -21.62
C MET A 172 -2.24 3.03 -22.28
N LYS A 173 -1.45 3.36 -23.30
CA LYS A 173 -0.54 2.39 -23.94
C LYS A 173 0.58 1.97 -22.99
N GLU A 174 1.17 2.93 -22.29
CA GLU A 174 2.24 2.68 -21.29
C GLU A 174 1.69 1.89 -20.09
N VAL A 175 0.56 2.34 -19.53
CA VAL A 175 -0.07 1.66 -18.38
C VAL A 175 -0.52 0.25 -18.76
N SER A 176 -1.10 0.07 -19.94
CA SER A 176 -1.48 -1.25 -20.45
C SER A 176 -0.27 -2.19 -20.58
N ALA A 177 0.87 -1.70 -21.06
CA ALA A 177 2.09 -2.50 -21.16
C ALA A 177 2.59 -2.97 -19.79
N LEU A 178 2.53 -2.08 -18.78
CA LEU A 178 2.93 -2.41 -17.41
C LEU A 178 1.98 -3.42 -16.74
N LEU A 179 0.67 -3.19 -16.83
CA LEU A 179 -0.33 -4.05 -16.19
C LEU A 179 -0.46 -5.40 -16.91
N CYS A 180 -0.61 -5.42 -18.23
CA CYS A 180 -0.80 -6.66 -19.00
C CYS A 180 0.46 -7.53 -19.10
N ALA A 181 1.61 -7.09 -18.61
CA ALA A 181 2.76 -7.95 -18.35
C ALA A 181 2.48 -8.98 -17.23
N ARG A 182 1.41 -8.79 -16.45
CA ARG A 182 0.95 -9.72 -15.42
C ARG A 182 -0.26 -10.51 -15.93
N PRO A 183 -0.37 -11.82 -15.62
CA PRO A 183 -1.43 -12.68 -16.16
C PRO A 183 -2.84 -12.21 -15.75
N GLN A 184 -3.00 -11.64 -14.54
CA GLN A 184 -4.27 -11.17 -14.04
C GLN A 184 -4.84 -9.92 -14.72
N PHE A 185 -4.12 -9.25 -15.63
CA PHE A 185 -4.63 -8.07 -16.31
C PHE A 185 -4.89 -8.31 -17.78
N ALA A 186 -5.99 -7.78 -18.29
CA ALA A 186 -6.34 -7.82 -19.70
C ALA A 186 -6.85 -6.45 -20.19
N ARG A 187 -6.44 -6.09 -21.41
CA ARG A 187 -6.96 -4.89 -22.08
C ARG A 187 -8.25 -5.22 -22.81
N CYS A 188 -9.40 -4.79 -22.26
CA CYS A 188 -10.73 -5.06 -22.82
C CYS A 188 -11.23 -3.98 -23.77
N HIS A 189 -10.74 -2.73 -23.65
CA HIS A 189 -11.15 -1.59 -24.47
C HIS A 189 -9.95 -0.69 -24.81
N GLN A 190 -10.08 0.22 -25.77
CA GLN A 190 -9.02 1.21 -26.02
C GLN A 190 -8.69 2.05 -24.80
N SER A 191 -9.70 2.31 -23.95
CA SER A 191 -9.63 3.14 -22.76
C SER A 191 -9.62 2.36 -21.45
N PHE A 192 -9.64 1.01 -21.45
CA PHE A 192 -9.71 0.21 -20.21
C PHE A 192 -8.75 -0.97 -20.21
N VAL A 193 -8.16 -1.17 -19.04
CA VAL A 193 -7.45 -2.40 -18.64
C VAL A 193 -8.11 -2.88 -17.35
N VAL A 194 -8.50 -4.15 -17.27
CA VAL A 194 -9.20 -4.73 -16.12
C VAL A 194 -8.38 -5.85 -15.50
N ASN A 195 -8.49 -5.99 -14.19
CA ASN A 195 -7.96 -7.13 -13.45
C ASN A 195 -9.00 -8.25 -13.46
N LEU A 196 -8.62 -9.37 -14.04
CA LEU A 196 -9.48 -10.56 -14.24
C LEU A 196 -9.94 -11.19 -12.93
N SER A 197 -9.17 -11.02 -11.84
CA SER A 197 -9.55 -11.52 -10.52
C SER A 197 -10.77 -10.82 -9.92
N PHE A 198 -11.11 -9.63 -10.40
CA PHE A 198 -12.30 -8.88 -9.98
C PHE A 198 -13.51 -9.12 -10.87
N ILE A 199 -13.40 -9.88 -11.95
CA ILE A 199 -14.53 -10.13 -12.85
C ILE A 199 -15.46 -11.15 -12.22
N LYS A 200 -16.70 -10.75 -12.00
CA LYS A 200 -17.80 -11.61 -11.56
C LYS A 200 -18.48 -12.34 -12.75
N GLY A 201 -18.55 -11.69 -13.89
CA GLY A 201 -19.22 -12.23 -15.09
C GLY A 201 -19.11 -11.30 -16.29
N ILE A 202 -19.57 -11.80 -17.43
CA ILE A 202 -19.65 -11.06 -18.70
C ILE A 202 -21.11 -11.01 -19.14
N GLU A 203 -21.62 -9.81 -19.41
CA GLU A 203 -22.95 -9.57 -19.96
C GLU A 203 -22.82 -8.77 -21.26
N GLY A 204 -23.15 -9.42 -22.41
CA GLY A 204 -23.01 -8.80 -23.71
C GLY A 204 -21.59 -8.34 -24.03
N LEU A 205 -21.34 -7.04 -24.01
CA LEU A 205 -20.06 -6.39 -24.23
C LEU A 205 -19.55 -5.67 -22.98
N GLU A 206 -19.91 -6.16 -21.81
CA GLU A 206 -19.48 -5.60 -20.54
C GLU A 206 -18.93 -6.68 -19.61
N ALA A 207 -17.82 -6.39 -18.95
CA ALA A 207 -17.32 -7.15 -17.82
C ALA A 207 -17.86 -6.56 -16.53
N ILE A 208 -18.58 -7.38 -15.74
CA ILE A 208 -19.14 -7.00 -14.46
C ILE A 208 -18.15 -7.34 -13.37
N LEU A 209 -17.74 -6.34 -12.58
CA LEU A 209 -16.80 -6.55 -11.47
C LEU A 209 -17.56 -7.00 -10.20
N THR A 210 -16.84 -7.65 -9.31
CA THR A 210 -17.34 -8.06 -7.97
C THR A 210 -17.75 -6.84 -7.12
N THR A 211 -17.21 -5.67 -7.44
CA THR A 211 -17.49 -4.39 -6.80
C THR A 211 -18.62 -3.61 -7.46
N GLY A 212 -19.21 -4.17 -8.55
CA GLY A 212 -20.41 -3.67 -9.22
C GLY A 212 -20.17 -2.77 -10.43
N GLU A 213 -18.93 -2.44 -10.78
CA GLU A 213 -18.65 -1.64 -11.97
C GLU A 213 -18.83 -2.45 -13.25
N HIS A 214 -19.28 -1.77 -14.30
CA HIS A 214 -19.45 -2.30 -15.64
C HIS A 214 -18.35 -1.76 -16.55
N ILE A 215 -17.46 -2.64 -17.02
CA ILE A 215 -16.30 -2.27 -17.83
C ILE A 215 -16.54 -2.68 -19.29
N PRO A 216 -16.53 -1.74 -20.26
CA PRO A 216 -16.85 -2.06 -21.65
C PRO A 216 -15.78 -2.91 -22.30
N ILE A 217 -16.23 -3.88 -23.10
CA ILE A 217 -15.39 -4.75 -23.95
C ILE A 217 -15.62 -4.34 -25.39
N SER A 218 -14.58 -3.84 -26.08
CA SER A 218 -14.72 -3.48 -27.49
C SER A 218 -14.77 -4.73 -28.38
N GLN A 219 -15.60 -4.70 -29.42
CA GLN A 219 -15.73 -5.79 -30.38
C GLN A 219 -14.36 -6.32 -30.91
N PRO A 220 -13.45 -5.45 -31.34
CA PRO A 220 -12.15 -5.91 -31.84
C PRO A 220 -11.29 -6.65 -30.82
N ARG A 221 -11.49 -6.38 -29.52
CA ARG A 221 -10.69 -6.97 -28.43
C ARG A 221 -11.36 -8.15 -27.75
N ARG A 222 -12.63 -8.40 -28.05
CA ARG A 222 -13.43 -9.41 -27.35
C ARG A 222 -12.80 -10.80 -27.41
N LYS A 223 -12.35 -11.22 -28.59
CA LYS A 223 -11.75 -12.55 -28.76
C LYS A 223 -10.49 -12.73 -27.90
N ASP A 224 -9.55 -11.82 -28.00
CA ASP A 224 -8.28 -11.88 -27.24
C ASP A 224 -8.51 -11.76 -25.74
N PHE A 225 -9.49 -10.91 -25.35
CA PHE A 225 -9.89 -10.75 -23.96
C PHE A 225 -10.46 -12.05 -23.38
N MET A 226 -11.36 -12.72 -24.10
CA MET A 226 -11.97 -13.98 -23.64
C MET A 226 -10.94 -15.11 -23.53
N VAL A 227 -9.98 -15.18 -24.47
CA VAL A 227 -8.89 -16.14 -24.40
C VAL A 227 -8.06 -15.90 -23.15
N ARG A 228 -7.60 -14.66 -22.93
CA ARG A 228 -6.78 -14.33 -21.76
C ARG A 228 -7.51 -14.56 -20.44
N MET A 229 -8.81 -14.34 -20.41
CA MET A 229 -9.63 -14.63 -19.24
C MET A 229 -9.74 -16.14 -18.98
N ALA A 230 -9.92 -16.93 -20.03
CA ALA A 230 -9.98 -18.40 -19.93
C ALA A 230 -8.64 -18.97 -19.46
N ASP A 231 -7.52 -18.48 -20.01
CA ASP A 231 -6.18 -18.87 -19.58
C ASP A 231 -5.97 -18.56 -18.09
N TYR A 232 -6.29 -17.34 -17.66
CA TYR A 232 -6.14 -16.93 -16.26
C TYR A 232 -6.97 -17.77 -15.29
N TRP A 233 -8.22 -18.10 -15.64
CA TRP A 233 -9.08 -18.93 -14.80
C TRP A 233 -8.73 -20.43 -14.91
N GLY A 234 -8.22 -20.88 -16.05
CA GLY A 234 -7.76 -22.24 -16.22
C GLY A 234 -6.53 -22.58 -15.38
N ASP A 235 -5.64 -21.64 -15.20
CA ASP A 235 -4.45 -21.76 -14.33
C ASP A 235 -4.81 -21.77 -12.81
N MET A 236 -6.04 -21.41 -12.45
CA MET A 236 -6.53 -21.39 -11.07
C MET A 236 -7.30 -22.66 -10.66
N LEU A 237 -7.58 -23.56 -11.60
CA LEU A 237 -8.25 -24.86 -11.38
C LEU A 237 -7.24 -26.01 -11.34
#